data_23957ad83dfe9d7a05996e9304695a13
#
_entry.id   23957ad83dfe9d7a05996e9304695a13
#
_cell.length_a   1.000
_cell.length_b   1.000
_cell.length_c   1.000
_cell.angle_alpha   90.00
_cell.angle_beta   90.00
_cell.angle_gamma   90.00
#
_symmetry.space_group_name_H-M   'P 1'
#
loop_
_entity.id
_entity.type
_entity.pdbx_description
1 polymer ?
#
loop_
_entity_poly.entity_id
_entity_poly.type
_entity_poly.pdbx_seq_one_letter_code
_entity_poly.pdbx_strand_id
1 'polypeptide(L)'
;MTVSSRFKMVVGVGAIALTSAMMYTASAQEAPTPEQQAASATATRQAVFKLLAFNMAPINGMARNTVEFDAALAERNARRVAALAPMIPELFAADTRNFSVTTEALPKIWDNMDDFRAKAAALEEAANTFAALAAGGDRNATIAGVRAFGSTCGNCHREYRVDR
;
A
#
# COMPACT_ATOMS: atom_id res chain seq x y z
N MET A 1 35.74 63.01 -61.79
CA MET A 1 36.39 62.31 -60.67
C MET A 1 35.71 60.96 -60.49
N THR A 2 36.40 59.95 -60.93
CA THR A 2 35.91 58.53 -61.02
C THR A 2 36.21 57.81 -59.76
N VAL A 3 35.20 57.14 -59.22
CA VAL A 3 35.37 56.13 -58.12
C VAL A 3 34.86 54.80 -58.60
N SER A 4 35.82 53.89 -58.76
CA SER A 4 35.61 52.50 -59.16
C SER A 4 35.10 51.65 -58.00
N SER A 5 33.93 51.01 -58.20
CA SER A 5 33.36 50.05 -57.26
C SER A 5 33.82 48.65 -57.62
N ARG A 6 34.56 47.98 -56.71
CA ARG A 6 34.96 46.59 -56.85
C ARG A 6 33.93 45.71 -56.13
N PHE A 7 33.18 44.95 -56.91
CA PHE A 7 32.26 43.95 -56.49
C PHE A 7 33.02 42.70 -55.99
N LYS A 8 32.97 42.43 -54.71
CA LYS A 8 33.48 41.15 -54.14
C LYS A 8 32.36 40.14 -54.05
N MET A 9 32.46 39.10 -54.85
CA MET A 9 31.61 37.95 -54.82
C MET A 9 31.94 37.09 -53.59
N VAL A 10 31.01 36.95 -52.62
CA VAL A 10 31.16 36.07 -51.48
C VAL A 10 30.39 34.76 -51.82
N VAL A 11 31.18 33.71 -51.99
CA VAL A 11 30.64 32.34 -52.17
C VAL A 11 30.16 31.83 -50.78
N GLY A 12 28.85 31.73 -50.61
CA GLY A 12 28.26 31.15 -49.43
C GLY A 12 28.34 29.62 -49.47
N VAL A 13 29.09 29.05 -48.55
CA VAL A 13 29.11 27.60 -48.30
C VAL A 13 27.83 27.25 -47.54
N GLY A 14 26.89 26.54 -48.19
CA GLY A 14 25.67 26.04 -47.57
C GLY A 14 25.99 24.89 -46.63
N ALA A 15 25.84 25.10 -45.34
CA ALA A 15 25.87 24.02 -44.35
C ALA A 15 24.52 23.28 -44.40
N ILE A 16 24.53 22.04 -44.92
CA ILE A 16 23.40 21.12 -44.83
C ILE A 16 23.38 20.56 -43.42
N ALA A 17 22.50 21.09 -42.59
CA ALA A 17 22.20 20.49 -41.26
C ALA A 17 21.34 19.22 -41.44
N LEU A 18 21.98 18.07 -41.35
CA LEU A 18 21.29 16.78 -41.21
C LEU A 18 20.65 16.71 -39.83
N THR A 19 19.38 17.07 -39.71
CA THR A 19 18.55 16.78 -38.54
C THR A 19 18.20 15.30 -38.50
N SER A 20 18.97 14.51 -37.74
CA SER A 20 18.65 13.15 -37.41
C SER A 20 17.40 13.13 -36.51
N ALA A 21 16.23 12.91 -37.08
CA ALA A 21 15.01 12.65 -36.33
C ALA A 21 15.17 11.30 -35.64
N MET A 22 15.52 11.29 -34.34
CA MET A 22 15.41 10.13 -33.49
C MET A 22 13.91 9.82 -33.34
N MET A 23 13.43 8.82 -34.05
CA MET A 23 12.13 8.22 -33.81
C MET A 23 12.21 7.47 -32.48
N TYR A 24 11.74 8.09 -31.41
CA TYR A 24 11.42 7.37 -30.17
C TYR A 24 10.22 6.47 -30.48
N THR A 25 10.47 5.19 -30.71
CA THR A 25 9.41 4.19 -30.68
C THR A 25 8.94 4.08 -29.23
N ALA A 26 7.84 4.76 -28.89
CA ALA A 26 7.12 4.51 -27.66
C ALA A 26 6.60 3.07 -27.77
N SER A 27 7.27 2.13 -27.08
CA SER A 27 6.75 0.78 -26.90
C SER A 27 5.43 0.93 -26.15
N ALA A 28 4.32 0.76 -26.82
CA ALA A 28 3.02 0.65 -26.16
C ALA A 28 3.11 -0.56 -25.21
N GLN A 29 3.11 -0.29 -23.91
CA GLN A 29 3.12 -1.33 -22.90
C GLN A 29 1.78 -2.09 -23.02
N GLU A 30 1.86 -3.37 -23.33
CA GLU A 30 0.67 -4.22 -23.45
C GLU A 30 -0.11 -4.20 -22.13
N ALA A 31 -1.43 -4.07 -22.18
CA ALA A 31 -2.27 -4.08 -20.99
C ALA A 31 -2.09 -5.41 -20.22
N PRO A 32 -2.01 -5.40 -18.88
CA PRO A 32 -1.80 -6.61 -18.11
C PRO A 32 -2.94 -7.61 -18.31
N THR A 33 -2.61 -8.90 -18.46
CA THR A 33 -3.60 -9.97 -18.57
C THR A 33 -4.43 -10.10 -17.27
N PRO A 34 -5.60 -10.76 -17.31
CA PRO A 34 -6.39 -11.03 -16.10
C PRO A 34 -5.60 -11.75 -15.00
N GLU A 35 -4.72 -12.70 -15.36
CA GLU A 35 -3.85 -13.41 -14.44
C GLU A 35 -2.83 -12.48 -13.79
N GLN A 36 -2.22 -11.59 -14.57
CA GLN A 36 -1.29 -10.59 -14.06
C GLN A 36 -1.99 -9.60 -13.12
N GLN A 37 -3.22 -9.20 -13.44
CA GLN A 37 -4.04 -8.35 -12.60
C GLN A 37 -4.37 -9.03 -11.27
N ALA A 38 -4.77 -10.31 -11.29
CA ALA A 38 -5.05 -11.10 -10.10
C ALA A 38 -3.81 -11.27 -9.21
N ALA A 39 -2.64 -11.53 -9.81
CA ALA A 39 -1.38 -11.62 -9.09
C ALA A 39 -0.99 -10.28 -8.43
N SER A 40 -1.13 -9.16 -9.16
CA SER A 40 -0.86 -7.81 -8.64
C SER A 40 -1.81 -7.45 -7.50
N ALA A 41 -3.12 -7.72 -7.63
CA ALA A 41 -4.09 -7.50 -6.57
C ALA A 41 -3.73 -8.30 -5.31
N THR A 42 -3.36 -9.58 -5.47
CA THR A 42 -2.94 -10.43 -4.36
C THR A 42 -1.67 -9.91 -3.68
N ALA A 43 -0.67 -9.48 -4.44
CA ALA A 43 0.56 -8.90 -3.90
C ALA A 43 0.27 -7.61 -3.10
N THR A 44 -0.63 -6.75 -3.58
CA THR A 44 -1.02 -5.52 -2.89
C THR A 44 -1.73 -5.82 -1.56
N ARG A 45 -2.65 -6.80 -1.53
CA ARG A 45 -3.30 -7.27 -0.29
C ARG A 45 -2.27 -7.74 0.73
N GLN A 46 -1.33 -8.58 0.30
CA GLN A 46 -0.25 -9.08 1.16
C GLN A 46 0.64 -7.95 1.69
N ALA A 47 0.90 -6.92 0.90
CA ALA A 47 1.69 -5.76 1.33
C ALA A 47 0.98 -4.98 2.45
N VAL A 48 -0.32 -4.73 2.35
CA VAL A 48 -1.10 -4.07 3.40
C VAL A 48 -1.09 -4.90 4.68
N PHE A 49 -1.30 -6.22 4.62
CA PHE A 49 -1.24 -7.07 5.81
C PHE A 49 0.16 -7.12 6.44
N LYS A 50 1.24 -7.04 5.65
CA LYS A 50 2.60 -6.90 6.17
C LYS A 50 2.79 -5.57 6.90
N LEU A 51 2.22 -4.47 6.40
CA LEU A 51 2.25 -3.17 7.08
C LEU A 51 1.45 -3.17 8.37
N LEU A 52 0.28 -3.83 8.41
CA LEU A 52 -0.48 -4.03 9.65
C LEU A 52 0.35 -4.79 10.69
N ALA A 53 0.95 -5.91 10.30
CA ALA A 53 1.81 -6.71 11.17
C ALA A 53 3.03 -5.92 11.67
N PHE A 54 3.68 -5.15 10.80
CA PHE A 54 4.81 -4.28 11.14
C PHE A 54 4.43 -3.27 12.24
N ASN A 55 3.26 -2.62 12.12
CA ASN A 55 2.81 -1.66 13.12
C ASN A 55 2.36 -2.33 14.43
N MET A 56 1.81 -3.54 14.38
CA MET A 56 1.41 -4.30 15.58
C MET A 56 2.60 -4.91 16.34
N ALA A 57 3.72 -5.19 15.68
CA ALA A 57 4.85 -5.89 16.29
C ALA A 57 5.40 -5.20 17.54
N PRO A 58 5.73 -3.88 17.55
CA PRO A 58 6.21 -3.21 18.76
C PRO A 58 5.13 -3.11 19.85
N ILE A 59 3.84 -2.90 19.50
CA ILE A 59 2.72 -2.89 20.46
C ILE A 59 2.66 -4.24 21.21
N ASN A 60 2.71 -5.34 20.45
CA ASN A 60 2.75 -6.68 21.02
C ASN A 60 4.03 -6.94 21.83
N GLY A 61 5.17 -6.36 21.42
CA GLY A 61 6.43 -6.44 22.15
C GLY A 61 6.34 -5.76 23.51
N MET A 62 5.75 -4.57 23.58
CA MET A 62 5.49 -3.85 24.84
C MET A 62 4.57 -4.65 25.77
N ALA A 63 3.51 -5.27 25.24
CA ALA A 63 2.60 -6.10 26.03
C ALA A 63 3.27 -7.37 26.60
N ARG A 64 4.27 -7.91 25.90
CA ARG A 64 5.06 -9.06 26.37
C ARG A 64 6.31 -8.69 27.15
N ASN A 65 6.55 -7.40 27.40
CA ASN A 65 7.78 -6.85 28.00
C ASN A 65 9.08 -7.24 27.25
N THR A 66 9.02 -7.48 25.95
CA THR A 66 10.17 -7.72 25.07
C THR A 66 10.67 -6.42 24.39
N VAL A 67 9.86 -5.38 24.47
CA VAL A 67 10.16 -4.02 24.01
C VAL A 67 9.82 -3.06 25.15
N GLU A 68 10.64 -2.04 25.38
CA GLU A 68 10.35 -0.98 26.34
C GLU A 68 9.07 -0.24 26.00
N PHE A 69 8.31 0.17 27.00
CA PHE A 69 7.06 0.89 26.81
C PHE A 69 7.31 2.31 26.27
N ASP A 70 6.72 2.61 25.14
CA ASP A 70 6.71 3.91 24.49
C ASP A 70 5.27 4.23 24.04
N ALA A 71 4.62 5.12 24.79
CA ALA A 71 3.24 5.53 24.52
C ALA A 71 3.08 6.20 23.15
N ALA A 72 4.04 7.05 22.76
CA ALA A 72 4.01 7.77 21.49
C ALA A 72 4.18 6.81 20.29
N LEU A 73 5.04 5.80 20.44
CA LEU A 73 5.19 4.73 19.45
C LEU A 73 3.92 3.90 19.35
N ALA A 74 3.30 3.54 20.47
CA ALA A 74 2.06 2.76 20.51
C ALA A 74 0.91 3.53 19.83
N GLU A 75 0.71 4.80 20.18
CA GLU A 75 -0.28 5.69 19.55
C GLU A 75 -0.06 5.81 18.04
N ARG A 76 1.15 6.17 17.63
CA ARG A 76 1.48 6.37 16.23
C ARG A 76 1.22 5.12 15.38
N ASN A 77 1.60 3.95 15.90
CA ASN A 77 1.43 2.70 15.17
C ASN A 77 -0.05 2.28 15.11
N ALA A 78 -0.81 2.49 16.18
CA ALA A 78 -2.26 2.25 16.16
C ALA A 78 -2.98 3.16 15.15
N ARG A 79 -2.64 4.45 15.08
CA ARG A 79 -3.18 5.36 14.06
C ARG A 79 -2.88 4.90 12.63
N ARG A 80 -1.70 4.32 12.40
CA ARG A 80 -1.36 3.73 11.09
C ARG A 80 -2.21 2.51 10.77
N VAL A 81 -2.48 1.66 11.76
CA VAL A 81 -3.39 0.53 11.59
C VAL A 81 -4.80 1.03 11.27
N ALA A 82 -5.30 2.04 11.98
CA ALA A 82 -6.60 2.67 11.71
C ALA A 82 -6.68 3.21 10.27
N ALA A 83 -5.63 3.85 9.77
CA ALA A 83 -5.58 4.36 8.40
C ALA A 83 -5.50 3.26 7.33
N LEU A 84 -4.93 2.10 7.64
CA LEU A 84 -4.82 0.97 6.71
C LEU A 84 -6.08 0.10 6.68
N ALA A 85 -6.83 0.03 7.77
CA ALA A 85 -7.97 -0.87 7.90
C ALA A 85 -9.07 -0.64 6.84
N PRO A 86 -9.49 0.59 6.49
CA PRO A 86 -10.48 0.84 5.45
C PRO A 86 -10.04 0.37 4.05
N MET A 87 -8.73 0.31 3.78
CA MET A 87 -8.21 -0.17 2.49
C MET A 87 -8.45 -1.67 2.28
N ILE A 88 -8.62 -2.45 3.37
CA ILE A 88 -8.74 -3.91 3.27
C ILE A 88 -9.90 -4.30 2.35
N PRO A 89 -11.16 -3.91 2.57
CA PRO A 89 -12.26 -4.31 1.69
C PRO A 89 -12.12 -3.76 0.26
N GLU A 90 -11.53 -2.58 0.07
CA GLU A 90 -11.28 -2.01 -1.25
C GLU A 90 -10.33 -2.89 -2.07
N LEU A 91 -9.27 -3.39 -1.46
CA LEU A 91 -8.31 -4.28 -2.10
C LEU A 91 -8.90 -5.65 -2.47
N PHE A 92 -10.00 -6.06 -1.82
CA PHE A 92 -10.73 -7.28 -2.15
C PHE A 92 -11.94 -7.06 -3.08
N ALA A 93 -12.15 -5.83 -3.61
CA ALA A 93 -13.21 -5.56 -4.57
C ALA A 93 -13.07 -6.41 -5.84
N ALA A 94 -11.85 -6.64 -6.33
CA ALA A 94 -11.61 -7.58 -7.42
C ALA A 94 -11.65 -9.02 -6.91
N ASP A 95 -12.57 -9.83 -7.45
CA ASP A 95 -12.65 -11.26 -7.14
C ASP A 95 -11.54 -12.04 -7.85
N THR A 96 -10.66 -12.64 -7.09
CA THR A 96 -9.52 -13.42 -7.63
C THR A 96 -9.64 -14.91 -7.38
N ARG A 97 -10.81 -15.43 -6.97
CA ARG A 97 -11.05 -16.85 -6.64
C ARG A 97 -10.72 -17.81 -7.78
N ASN A 98 -10.93 -17.38 -9.02
CA ASN A 98 -10.79 -18.21 -10.21
C ASN A 98 -9.38 -18.19 -10.81
N PHE A 99 -8.42 -17.51 -10.15
CA PHE A 99 -7.05 -17.41 -10.63
C PHE A 99 -6.10 -18.19 -9.72
N SER A 100 -5.07 -18.78 -10.32
CA SER A 100 -4.01 -19.50 -9.60
C SER A 100 -3.04 -18.50 -8.97
N VAL A 101 -3.38 -17.98 -7.79
CA VAL A 101 -2.54 -17.05 -7.01
C VAL A 101 -2.21 -17.64 -5.65
N THR A 102 -0.98 -17.42 -5.18
CA THR A 102 -0.57 -17.85 -3.84
C THR A 102 -1.13 -16.91 -2.78
N THR A 103 -2.14 -17.37 -2.05
CA THR A 103 -2.83 -16.59 -1.03
C THR A 103 -3.27 -17.44 0.15
N GLU A 104 -3.41 -16.83 1.33
CA GLU A 104 -4.06 -17.41 2.51
C GLU A 104 -5.51 -16.93 2.67
N ALA A 105 -5.96 -16.01 1.82
CA ALA A 105 -7.32 -15.52 1.84
C ALA A 105 -8.29 -16.63 1.35
N LEU A 106 -9.33 -16.88 2.13
CA LEU A 106 -10.34 -17.88 1.79
C LEU A 106 -11.33 -17.35 0.74
N PRO A 107 -11.78 -18.18 -0.21
CA PRO A 107 -12.75 -17.77 -1.24
C PRO A 107 -14.05 -17.19 -0.69
N LYS A 108 -14.50 -17.62 0.50
CA LYS A 108 -15.73 -17.15 1.14
C LYS A 108 -15.77 -15.66 1.48
N ILE A 109 -14.65 -14.94 1.37
CA ILE A 109 -14.61 -13.48 1.50
C ILE A 109 -15.60 -12.82 0.53
N TRP A 110 -15.59 -13.25 -0.73
CA TRP A 110 -16.44 -12.66 -1.77
C TRP A 110 -17.91 -13.06 -1.67
N ASP A 111 -18.20 -14.15 -0.94
CA ASP A 111 -19.58 -14.56 -0.65
C ASP A 111 -20.15 -13.83 0.58
N ASN A 112 -19.28 -13.24 1.43
CA ASN A 112 -19.63 -12.60 2.69
C ASN A 112 -18.99 -11.20 2.83
N MET A 113 -18.99 -10.42 1.75
CA MET A 113 -18.28 -9.15 1.67
C MET A 113 -18.77 -8.13 2.71
N ASP A 114 -20.03 -8.15 3.10
CA ASP A 114 -20.57 -7.22 4.10
C ASP A 114 -20.04 -7.52 5.50
N ASP A 115 -19.96 -8.81 5.90
CA ASP A 115 -19.30 -9.20 7.15
C ASP A 115 -17.79 -8.91 7.10
N PHE A 116 -17.14 -9.13 5.96
CA PHE A 116 -15.74 -8.82 5.78
C PHE A 116 -15.46 -7.32 5.95
N ARG A 117 -16.32 -6.45 5.40
CA ARG A 117 -16.27 -4.99 5.61
C ARG A 117 -16.49 -4.62 7.08
N ALA A 118 -17.48 -5.24 7.74
CA ALA A 118 -17.75 -5.00 9.15
C ALA A 118 -16.54 -5.34 10.04
N LYS A 119 -15.80 -6.43 9.73
CA LYS A 119 -14.59 -6.80 10.46
C LYS A 119 -13.44 -5.80 10.23
N ALA A 120 -13.31 -5.25 9.03
CA ALA A 120 -12.33 -4.19 8.76
C ALA A 120 -12.68 -2.89 9.50
N ALA A 121 -13.95 -2.50 9.54
CA ALA A 121 -14.41 -1.36 10.31
C ALA A 121 -14.20 -1.55 11.83
N ALA A 122 -14.43 -2.75 12.35
CA ALA A 122 -14.14 -3.06 13.76
C ALA A 122 -12.65 -2.97 14.09
N LEU A 123 -11.76 -3.31 13.15
CA LEU A 123 -10.32 -3.11 13.32
C LEU A 123 -9.98 -1.61 13.37
N GLU A 124 -10.56 -0.80 12.49
CA GLU A 124 -10.36 0.66 12.47
C GLU A 124 -10.78 1.29 13.81
N GLU A 125 -11.98 0.96 14.29
CA GLU A 125 -12.52 1.48 15.55
C GLU A 125 -11.64 1.08 16.75
N ALA A 126 -11.24 -0.20 16.83
CA ALA A 126 -10.37 -0.70 17.89
C ALA A 126 -8.98 -0.04 17.85
N ALA A 127 -8.44 0.21 16.67
CA ALA A 127 -7.17 0.90 16.50
C ALA A 127 -7.25 2.36 16.96
N ASN A 128 -8.31 3.08 16.63
CA ASN A 128 -8.55 4.46 17.08
C ASN A 128 -8.74 4.52 18.61
N THR A 129 -9.51 3.60 19.18
CA THR A 129 -9.70 3.49 20.63
C THR A 129 -8.38 3.23 21.34
N PHE A 130 -7.59 2.29 20.83
CA PHE A 130 -6.28 1.99 21.39
C PHE A 130 -5.30 3.18 21.26
N ALA A 131 -5.32 3.91 20.15
CA ALA A 131 -4.51 5.11 19.97
C ALA A 131 -4.85 6.18 21.00
N ALA A 132 -6.14 6.36 21.32
CA ALA A 132 -6.56 7.29 22.37
C ALA A 132 -6.09 6.87 23.77
N LEU A 133 -6.12 5.57 24.10
CA LEU A 133 -5.55 5.05 25.34
C LEU A 133 -4.04 5.32 25.42
N ALA A 134 -3.31 5.04 24.35
CA ALA A 134 -1.86 5.26 24.30
C ALA A 134 -1.49 6.74 24.40
N ALA A 135 -2.26 7.64 23.79
CA ALA A 135 -2.08 9.09 23.89
C ALA A 135 -2.16 9.61 25.33
N GLY A 136 -2.90 8.93 26.22
CA GLY A 136 -2.96 9.23 27.65
C GLY A 136 -1.65 8.96 28.43
N GLY A 137 -0.69 8.26 27.84
CA GLY A 137 0.62 7.97 28.44
C GLY A 137 0.61 6.93 29.57
N ASP A 138 -0.55 6.46 30.01
CA ASP A 138 -0.65 5.45 31.06
C ASP A 138 -0.30 4.06 30.50
N ARG A 139 0.81 3.50 31.02
CA ARG A 139 1.28 2.18 30.61
C ARG A 139 0.26 1.08 30.89
N ASN A 140 -0.36 1.09 32.06
CA ASN A 140 -1.25 -0.01 32.47
C ASN A 140 -2.53 0.00 31.63
N ALA A 141 -3.13 1.17 31.42
CA ALA A 141 -4.30 1.32 30.54
C ALA A 141 -3.98 0.92 29.10
N THR A 142 -2.84 1.36 28.57
CA THR A 142 -2.40 1.02 27.22
C THR A 142 -2.20 -0.48 27.05
N ILE A 143 -1.46 -1.14 27.96
CA ILE A 143 -1.21 -2.58 27.88
C ILE A 143 -2.52 -3.40 28.04
N ALA A 144 -3.42 -2.98 28.93
CA ALA A 144 -4.73 -3.62 29.06
C ALA A 144 -5.55 -3.56 27.75
N GLY A 145 -5.42 -2.46 26.99
CA GLY A 145 -6.10 -2.27 25.69
C GLY A 145 -5.59 -3.18 24.56
N VAL A 146 -4.35 -3.69 24.64
CA VAL A 146 -3.73 -4.50 23.56
C VAL A 146 -4.57 -5.75 23.22
N ARG A 147 -5.16 -6.40 24.23
CA ARG A 147 -5.97 -7.61 24.02
C ARG A 147 -7.21 -7.32 23.18
N ALA A 148 -7.95 -6.26 23.52
CA ALA A 148 -9.14 -5.87 22.77
C ALA A 148 -8.80 -5.53 21.32
N PHE A 149 -7.76 -4.72 21.11
CA PHE A 149 -7.28 -4.35 19.79
C PHE A 149 -6.83 -5.59 18.99
N GLY A 150 -5.97 -6.45 19.54
CA GLY A 150 -5.48 -7.65 18.85
C GLY A 150 -6.56 -8.69 18.55
N SER A 151 -7.65 -8.72 19.33
CA SER A 151 -8.75 -9.67 19.11
C SER A 151 -9.46 -9.45 17.78
N THR A 152 -9.50 -8.21 17.26
CA THR A 152 -10.11 -7.90 15.95
C THR A 152 -9.37 -8.61 14.81
N CYS A 153 -8.03 -8.70 14.88
CA CYS A 153 -7.24 -9.46 13.92
C CYS A 153 -7.61 -10.96 13.96
N GLY A 154 -7.68 -11.54 15.16
CA GLY A 154 -8.03 -12.95 15.35
C GLY A 154 -9.45 -13.29 14.89
N ASN A 155 -10.41 -12.39 15.14
CA ASN A 155 -11.81 -12.57 14.73
C ASN A 155 -11.97 -12.63 13.22
N CYS A 156 -11.24 -11.78 12.47
CA CYS A 156 -11.23 -11.80 11.02
C CYS A 156 -10.48 -13.04 10.48
N HIS A 157 -9.31 -13.35 11.03
CA HIS A 157 -8.47 -14.46 10.57
C HIS A 157 -9.16 -15.81 10.71
N ARG A 158 -9.88 -16.08 11.80
CA ARG A 158 -10.61 -17.35 11.97
C ARG A 158 -11.64 -17.61 10.88
N GLU A 159 -12.21 -16.55 10.32
CA GLU A 159 -13.24 -16.67 9.30
C GLU A 159 -12.69 -16.67 7.87
N TYR A 160 -11.68 -15.86 7.61
CA TYR A 160 -11.31 -15.47 6.25
C TYR A 160 -9.89 -15.82 5.85
N ARG A 161 -9.11 -16.46 6.73
CA ARG A 161 -7.75 -16.91 6.45
C ARG A 161 -7.62 -18.42 6.63
N VAL A 162 -6.76 -19.05 5.82
CA VAL A 162 -6.37 -20.46 5.97
C VAL A 162 -5.73 -20.66 7.36
N ASP A 163 -6.18 -21.65 8.08
CA ASP A 163 -5.56 -22.07 9.36
C ASP A 163 -4.16 -22.63 9.11
N ARG A 164 -3.23 -22.28 10.00
CA ARG A 164 -1.85 -22.77 10.00
C ARG A 164 -1.55 -23.54 11.27
#